data_2cb4b2536fe97336c07df23942ec6e14
#
_entry.id   2cb4b2536fe97336c07df23942ec6e14
#
_cell.length_a   1.000
_cell.length_b   1.000
_cell.length_c   1.000
_cell.angle_alpha   90.00
_cell.angle_beta   90.00
_cell.angle_gamma   90.00
#
_symmetry.space_group_name_H-M   'P 1'
#
loop_
_entity.id
_entity.type
_entity.pdbx_description
1 polymer ?
#
loop_
_entity_poly.entity_id
_entity_poly.type
_entity_poly.pdbx_seq_one_letter_code
_entity_poly.pdbx_strand_id
1 'polypeptide(L)'
;MIRIFIFSYAGDAAEATACVRCARMAVPCASVTVVDDASHPVREETAEVLRSMGAEYVQSSWERHGNLRGPDCIRGMLSEMCRDAGDDDILVKVDCDTALLDGGWLRWMEQRRWCQMYASGSLVDGEWMIYGCLYALRGRVARRLLRDMDWENMDALAPEDWTIGRAALASFPAALARIDEPWSQRTPWSSWTAWCWYSLTASPERYASRFAVVTTGNPRLDTQPASERARVRHLLADARERMIPEDVSKEDDEAVDWGDLLAACKGDATALQ
;
A
#
# COMPACT_ATOMS: atom_id res chain seq x y z
N MET A 1 12.73 -1.80 -10.94
CA MET A 1 11.40 -2.44 -11.20
C MET A 1 10.48 -2.15 -10.03
N ILE A 2 9.14 -2.03 -10.27
CA ILE A 2 8.15 -1.91 -9.20
C ILE A 2 7.53 -3.29 -8.97
N ARG A 3 7.51 -3.72 -7.71
CA ARG A 3 6.96 -5.02 -7.28
C ARG A 3 5.96 -4.78 -6.15
N ILE A 4 4.72 -5.20 -6.36
CA ILE A 4 3.62 -4.99 -5.42
C ILE A 4 3.30 -6.32 -4.74
N PHE A 5 3.29 -6.31 -3.41
CA PHE A 5 2.98 -7.47 -2.57
C PHE A 5 1.70 -7.19 -1.78
N ILE A 6 0.70 -8.03 -1.99
CA ILE A 6 -0.61 -7.97 -1.34
C ILE A 6 -0.69 -9.14 -0.38
N PHE A 7 -0.82 -8.86 0.92
CA PHE A 7 -0.87 -9.89 1.95
C PHE A 7 -2.32 -10.24 2.29
N SER A 8 -2.68 -11.53 2.16
CA SER A 8 -4.05 -12.05 2.16
C SER A 8 -4.24 -13.20 3.14
N TYR A 9 -5.47 -13.54 3.44
CA TYR A 9 -5.90 -14.77 4.12
C TYR A 9 -7.36 -15.09 3.73
N ALA A 10 -7.89 -16.22 4.19
CA ALA A 10 -9.23 -16.70 3.84
C ALA A 10 -10.36 -15.66 3.99
N GLY A 11 -10.25 -14.78 5.01
CA GLY A 11 -11.21 -13.71 5.24
C GLY A 11 -11.19 -12.57 4.22
N ASP A 12 -10.10 -12.43 3.46
CA ASP A 12 -9.84 -11.34 2.51
C ASP A 12 -10.15 -11.72 1.04
N ALA A 13 -10.72 -12.87 0.76
CA ALA A 13 -10.86 -13.38 -0.61
C ALA A 13 -11.48 -12.36 -1.60
N ALA A 14 -12.58 -11.70 -1.20
CA ALA A 14 -13.23 -10.68 -2.03
C ALA A 14 -12.38 -9.40 -2.12
N GLU A 15 -11.66 -9.08 -1.07
CA GLU A 15 -10.84 -7.89 -0.96
C GLU A 15 -9.56 -8.01 -1.77
N ALA A 16 -8.93 -9.19 -1.76
CA ALA A 16 -7.73 -9.48 -2.53
C ALA A 16 -7.95 -9.27 -4.05
N THR A 17 -9.09 -9.75 -4.58
CA THR A 17 -9.41 -9.55 -6.01
C THR A 17 -9.58 -8.07 -6.37
N ALA A 18 -10.27 -7.29 -5.52
CA ALA A 18 -10.42 -5.85 -5.72
C ALA A 18 -9.07 -5.12 -5.62
N CYS A 19 -8.21 -5.51 -4.67
CA CYS A 19 -6.89 -4.93 -4.49
C CYS A 19 -5.98 -5.22 -5.70
N VAL A 20 -5.95 -6.46 -6.21
CA VAL A 20 -5.20 -6.82 -7.43
C VAL A 20 -5.68 -6.01 -8.62
N ARG A 21 -7.01 -5.87 -8.83
CA ARG A 21 -7.56 -5.04 -9.89
C ARG A 21 -7.04 -3.60 -9.82
N CYS A 22 -7.14 -2.97 -8.63
CA CYS A 22 -6.64 -1.61 -8.42
C CYS A 22 -5.14 -1.51 -8.71
N ALA A 23 -4.33 -2.43 -8.19
CA ALA A 23 -2.89 -2.42 -8.39
C ALA A 23 -2.49 -2.54 -9.87
N ARG A 24 -3.14 -3.45 -10.61
CA ARG A 24 -2.91 -3.65 -12.05
C ARG A 24 -3.31 -2.43 -12.88
N MET A 25 -4.41 -1.78 -12.52
CA MET A 25 -4.86 -0.55 -13.17
C MET A 25 -3.88 0.61 -12.92
N ALA A 26 -3.48 0.79 -11.66
CA ALA A 26 -2.64 1.93 -11.27
C ALA A 26 -1.19 1.81 -11.75
N VAL A 27 -0.64 0.57 -11.82
CA VAL A 27 0.75 0.30 -12.20
C VAL A 27 0.80 -0.92 -13.12
N PRO A 28 0.38 -0.80 -14.39
CA PRO A 28 0.27 -1.92 -15.33
C PRO A 28 1.59 -2.69 -15.56
N CYS A 29 2.73 -2.01 -15.41
CA CYS A 29 4.06 -2.60 -15.61
C CYS A 29 4.66 -3.25 -14.34
N ALA A 30 4.01 -3.13 -13.19
CA ALA A 30 4.48 -3.76 -11.95
C ALA A 30 4.25 -5.27 -11.96
N SER A 31 5.12 -6.02 -11.30
CA SER A 31 4.75 -7.38 -10.87
C SER A 31 3.84 -7.28 -9.65
N VAL A 32 2.79 -8.09 -9.61
CA VAL A 32 1.86 -8.18 -8.48
C VAL A 32 1.93 -9.59 -7.93
N THR A 33 2.27 -9.73 -6.66
CA THR A 33 2.30 -11.00 -5.93
C THR A 33 1.30 -10.95 -4.79
N VAL A 34 0.39 -11.91 -4.73
CA VAL A 34 -0.47 -12.13 -3.57
C VAL A 34 0.21 -13.18 -2.70
N VAL A 35 0.56 -12.78 -1.47
CA VAL A 35 1.16 -13.66 -0.45
C VAL A 35 0.07 -14.03 0.54
N ASP A 36 -0.32 -15.29 0.52
CA ASP A 36 -1.43 -15.80 1.31
C ASP A 36 -0.96 -16.52 2.58
N ASP A 37 -1.82 -16.57 3.58
CA ASP A 37 -1.53 -17.15 4.89
C ASP A 37 -1.29 -18.67 4.81
N ALA A 38 -0.31 -19.17 5.58
CA ALA A 38 -0.02 -20.59 5.67
C ALA A 38 -1.17 -21.41 6.28
N SER A 39 -1.79 -20.86 7.33
CA SER A 39 -2.78 -21.61 8.15
C SER A 39 -4.21 -21.42 7.67
N HIS A 40 -4.52 -20.29 7.10
CA HIS A 40 -5.86 -19.92 6.67
C HIS A 40 -5.84 -19.32 5.26
N PRO A 41 -5.42 -20.08 4.23
CA PRO A 41 -5.34 -19.57 2.86
C PRO A 41 -6.74 -19.35 2.28
N VAL A 42 -6.82 -18.48 1.26
CA VAL A 42 -8.02 -18.37 0.42
C VAL A 42 -8.30 -19.70 -0.28
N ARG A 43 -9.54 -19.90 -0.70
CA ARG A 43 -9.91 -21.08 -1.47
C ARG A 43 -9.22 -21.11 -2.82
N GLU A 44 -8.98 -22.30 -3.38
CA GLU A 44 -8.29 -22.47 -4.67
C GLU A 44 -9.00 -21.72 -5.80
N GLU A 45 -10.33 -21.66 -5.79
CA GLU A 45 -11.08 -20.92 -6.81
C GLU A 45 -10.73 -19.41 -6.79
N THR A 46 -10.51 -18.85 -5.58
CA THR A 46 -10.05 -17.47 -5.45
C THR A 46 -8.61 -17.33 -5.95
N ALA A 47 -7.73 -18.25 -5.61
CA ALA A 47 -6.35 -18.27 -6.07
C ALA A 47 -6.26 -18.34 -7.62
N GLU A 48 -7.11 -19.15 -8.25
CA GLU A 48 -7.22 -19.21 -9.72
C GLU A 48 -7.68 -17.87 -10.32
N VAL A 49 -8.67 -17.21 -9.71
CA VAL A 49 -9.10 -15.88 -10.13
C VAL A 49 -7.93 -14.88 -10.04
N LEU A 50 -7.19 -14.85 -8.93
CA LEU A 50 -6.04 -13.97 -8.75
C LEU A 50 -4.96 -14.21 -9.82
N ARG A 51 -4.64 -15.48 -10.11
CA ARG A 51 -3.71 -15.85 -11.19
C ARG A 51 -4.24 -15.40 -12.57
N SER A 52 -5.53 -15.56 -12.84
CA SER A 52 -6.15 -15.13 -14.11
C SER A 52 -6.09 -13.62 -14.31
N MET A 53 -6.06 -12.85 -13.21
CA MET A 53 -5.84 -11.40 -13.21
C MET A 53 -4.37 -11.02 -13.41
N GLY A 54 -3.47 -11.99 -13.59
CA GLY A 54 -2.04 -11.79 -13.81
C GLY A 54 -1.24 -11.55 -12.52
N ALA A 55 -1.78 -11.86 -11.35
CA ALA A 55 -1.01 -11.88 -10.13
C ALA A 55 -0.27 -13.22 -9.95
N GLU A 56 0.95 -13.18 -9.43
CA GLU A 56 1.58 -14.34 -8.84
C GLU A 56 0.86 -14.66 -7.52
N TYR A 57 0.50 -15.90 -7.30
CA TYR A 57 -0.08 -16.33 -6.03
C TYR A 57 0.90 -17.27 -5.31
N VAL A 58 1.25 -16.92 -4.09
CA VAL A 58 2.19 -17.65 -3.23
C VAL A 58 1.53 -17.90 -1.88
N GLN A 59 1.41 -19.16 -1.49
CA GLN A 59 1.07 -19.50 -0.10
C GLN A 59 2.34 -19.42 0.74
N SER A 60 2.31 -18.63 1.82
CA SER A 60 3.44 -18.48 2.73
C SER A 60 3.70 -19.78 3.51
N SER A 61 4.89 -19.87 4.10
CA SER A 61 5.23 -20.93 5.07
C SER A 61 5.09 -20.47 6.53
N TRP A 62 4.55 -19.27 6.74
CA TRP A 62 4.39 -18.61 8.04
C TRP A 62 2.96 -18.11 8.23
N GLU A 63 2.55 -17.96 9.48
CA GLU A 63 1.24 -17.41 9.84
C GLU A 63 1.29 -15.90 9.96
N ARG A 64 0.23 -15.21 9.50
CA ARG A 64 0.14 -13.77 9.62
C ARG A 64 -0.26 -13.27 11.03
N HIS A 65 -0.70 -14.14 11.90
CA HIS A 65 -1.14 -13.82 13.28
C HIS A 65 -2.11 -12.63 13.35
N GLY A 66 -3.19 -12.70 12.57
CA GLY A 66 -4.16 -11.61 12.41
C GLY A 66 -3.62 -10.50 11.50
N ASN A 67 -3.14 -9.39 12.05
CA ASN A 67 -2.73 -8.20 11.28
C ASN A 67 -1.21 -8.12 11.04
N LEU A 68 -0.58 -9.16 10.53
CA LEU A 68 0.86 -9.21 10.25
C LEU A 68 1.70 -8.85 11.49
N ARG A 69 1.74 -9.77 12.48
CA ARG A 69 2.40 -9.54 13.76
C ARG A 69 3.47 -10.58 14.06
N GLY A 70 4.44 -10.14 14.85
CA GLY A 70 5.48 -11.00 15.39
C GLY A 70 6.64 -11.27 14.45
N PRO A 71 7.77 -11.76 15.01
CA PRO A 71 9.04 -11.87 14.30
C PRO A 71 8.98 -12.80 13.10
N ASP A 72 8.34 -13.97 13.22
CA ASP A 72 8.28 -14.95 12.12
C ASP A 72 7.47 -14.43 10.94
N CYS A 73 6.33 -13.77 11.21
CA CYS A 73 5.50 -13.13 10.20
C CYS A 73 6.26 -12.00 9.49
N ILE A 74 6.83 -11.06 10.24
CA ILE A 74 7.52 -9.89 9.68
C ILE A 74 8.76 -10.32 8.89
N ARG A 75 9.52 -11.29 9.41
CA ARG A 75 10.68 -11.88 8.73
C ARG A 75 10.27 -12.61 7.44
N GLY A 76 9.20 -13.40 7.51
CA GLY A 76 8.64 -14.11 6.36
C GLY A 76 8.17 -13.15 5.27
N MET A 77 7.44 -12.09 5.65
CA MET A 77 6.98 -11.05 4.74
C MET A 77 8.16 -10.36 4.04
N LEU A 78 9.18 -9.92 4.79
CA LEU A 78 10.38 -9.30 4.20
C LEU A 78 11.15 -10.29 3.30
N SER A 79 11.18 -11.57 3.65
CA SER A 79 11.82 -12.61 2.84
C SER A 79 11.12 -12.75 1.48
N GLU A 80 9.78 -12.78 1.47
CA GLU A 80 9.01 -12.83 0.21
C GLU A 80 9.22 -11.55 -0.62
N MET A 81 9.19 -10.38 0.01
CA MET A 81 9.44 -9.12 -0.69
C MET A 81 10.85 -9.06 -1.27
N CYS A 82 11.85 -9.64 -0.61
CA CYS A 82 13.24 -9.65 -1.05
C CYS A 82 13.56 -10.74 -2.07
N ARG A 83 12.68 -11.73 -2.26
CA ARG A 83 12.89 -12.81 -3.22
C ARG A 83 13.06 -12.22 -4.62
N ASP A 84 14.20 -12.49 -5.24
CA ASP A 84 14.57 -12.01 -6.57
C ASP A 84 14.54 -10.47 -6.76
N ALA A 85 14.49 -9.70 -5.68
CA ALA A 85 14.50 -8.25 -5.75
C ALA A 85 15.91 -7.68 -5.96
N GLY A 86 16.05 -6.73 -6.87
CA GLY A 86 17.26 -5.92 -7.02
C GLY A 86 17.36 -4.82 -5.95
N ASP A 87 18.56 -4.26 -5.75
CA ASP A 87 18.79 -3.18 -4.77
C ASP A 87 17.95 -1.93 -5.01
N ASP A 88 17.73 -1.60 -6.27
CA ASP A 88 17.02 -0.43 -6.73
C ASP A 88 15.53 -0.70 -6.98
N ASP A 89 15.07 -1.95 -6.85
CA ASP A 89 13.65 -2.27 -6.98
C ASP A 89 12.84 -1.55 -5.89
N ILE A 90 11.63 -1.17 -6.25
CA ILE A 90 10.65 -0.59 -5.33
C ILE A 90 9.71 -1.72 -4.91
N LEU A 91 9.80 -2.10 -3.66
CA LEU A 91 8.99 -3.14 -3.04
C LEU A 91 7.84 -2.47 -2.31
N VAL A 92 6.63 -2.69 -2.79
CA VAL A 92 5.41 -2.06 -2.27
C VAL A 92 4.61 -3.08 -1.48
N LYS A 93 4.43 -2.84 -0.20
CA LYS A 93 3.49 -3.59 0.64
C LYS A 93 2.12 -2.95 0.56
N VAL A 94 1.09 -3.74 0.36
CA VAL A 94 -0.30 -3.28 0.30
C VAL A 94 -1.18 -4.24 1.12
N ASP A 95 -2.04 -3.70 1.97
CA ASP A 95 -3.10 -4.49 2.59
C ASP A 95 -4.26 -4.72 1.63
N CYS A 96 -4.91 -5.89 1.75
CA CYS A 96 -6.04 -6.25 0.90
C CYS A 96 -7.20 -5.24 0.94
N ASP A 97 -7.35 -4.53 2.05
CA ASP A 97 -8.38 -3.51 2.26
C ASP A 97 -8.00 -2.11 1.72
N THR A 98 -6.98 -2.03 0.89
CA THR A 98 -6.47 -0.80 0.31
C THR A 98 -6.61 -0.80 -1.21
N ALA A 99 -7.16 0.30 -1.76
CA ALA A 99 -7.23 0.55 -3.18
C ALA A 99 -6.04 1.43 -3.62
N LEU A 100 -5.15 0.88 -4.43
CA LEU A 100 -4.13 1.63 -5.14
C LEU A 100 -4.74 2.15 -6.45
N LEU A 101 -5.02 3.46 -6.54
CA LEU A 101 -5.75 4.07 -7.64
C LEU A 101 -4.83 4.78 -8.65
N ASP A 102 -3.65 5.21 -8.22
CA ASP A 102 -2.67 5.89 -9.05
C ASP A 102 -1.26 5.51 -8.65
N GLY A 103 -0.42 5.19 -9.63
CA GLY A 103 0.98 4.80 -9.45
C GLY A 103 1.99 5.96 -9.59
N GLY A 104 1.54 7.19 -9.76
CA GLY A 104 2.43 8.33 -9.99
C GLY A 104 3.45 8.56 -8.89
N TRP A 105 3.07 8.36 -7.61
CA TRP A 105 3.97 8.45 -6.48
C TRP A 105 5.09 7.38 -6.53
N LEU A 106 4.83 6.20 -7.10
CA LEU A 106 5.85 5.18 -7.34
C LEU A 106 6.81 5.58 -8.46
N ARG A 107 6.29 6.17 -9.54
CA ARG A 107 7.13 6.76 -10.59
C ARG A 107 7.98 7.91 -10.03
N TRP A 108 7.41 8.74 -9.16
CA TRP A 108 8.17 9.77 -8.43
C TRP A 108 9.33 9.17 -7.63
N MET A 109 9.08 8.08 -6.88
CA MET A 109 10.12 7.37 -6.14
C MET A 109 11.14 6.71 -7.08
N GLU A 110 10.71 6.15 -8.22
CA GLU A 110 11.57 5.52 -9.21
C GLU A 110 12.60 6.51 -9.77
N GLN A 111 12.16 7.71 -10.14
CA GLN A 111 13.01 8.80 -10.63
C GLN A 111 13.98 9.33 -9.57
N ARG A 112 13.69 9.14 -8.29
CA ARG A 112 14.48 9.66 -7.14
C ARG A 112 15.16 8.53 -6.39
N ARG A 113 16.30 8.08 -6.93
CA ARG A 113 17.07 6.97 -6.35
C ARG A 113 17.52 7.21 -4.91
N TRP A 114 17.56 8.46 -4.47
CA TRP A 114 17.85 8.82 -3.09
C TRP A 114 16.71 8.44 -2.13
N CYS A 115 15.46 8.40 -2.59
CA CYS A 115 14.31 8.04 -1.76
C CYS A 115 14.37 6.54 -1.42
N GLN A 116 14.56 6.23 -0.16
CA GLN A 116 14.71 4.87 0.34
C GLN A 116 13.39 4.26 0.80
N MET A 117 12.46 5.11 1.25
CA MET A 117 11.13 4.74 1.72
C MET A 117 10.11 5.81 1.32
N TYR A 118 8.92 5.37 0.91
CA TYR A 118 7.76 6.23 0.76
C TYR A 118 6.56 5.57 1.47
N ALA A 119 5.96 6.29 2.41
CA ALA A 119 4.89 5.74 3.24
C ALA A 119 3.85 6.80 3.61
N SER A 120 2.70 6.34 4.09
CA SER A 120 1.77 7.14 4.87
C SER A 120 2.00 6.90 6.36
N GLY A 121 1.89 7.95 7.16
CA GLY A 121 2.13 7.84 8.59
C GLY A 121 1.70 9.09 9.34
N SER A 122 1.86 9.10 10.66
CA SER A 122 1.69 10.29 11.49
C SER A 122 2.85 10.46 12.43
N LEU A 123 3.10 11.70 12.84
CA LEU A 123 4.08 12.02 13.85
C LEU A 123 3.43 11.90 15.23
N VAL A 124 3.89 10.95 16.05
CA VAL A 124 3.40 10.68 17.39
C VAL A 124 4.57 10.80 18.35
N ASP A 125 4.47 11.71 19.31
CA ASP A 125 5.54 11.98 20.30
C ASP A 125 6.94 12.21 19.69
N GLY A 126 6.99 12.83 18.51
CA GLY A 126 8.22 13.11 17.79
C GLY A 126 8.78 11.96 16.96
N GLU A 127 8.12 10.81 16.93
CA GLU A 127 8.47 9.66 16.09
C GLU A 127 7.44 9.42 15.00
N TRP A 128 7.89 9.04 13.81
CA TRP A 128 7.01 8.64 12.73
C TRP A 128 6.42 7.24 12.98
N MET A 129 5.12 7.18 13.06
CA MET A 129 4.33 5.94 13.02
C MET A 129 3.84 5.70 11.58
N ILE A 130 4.40 4.70 10.93
CA ILE A 130 4.00 4.32 9.57
C ILE A 130 2.71 3.51 9.63
N TYR A 131 1.85 3.71 8.65
CA TYR A 131 0.61 2.95 8.52
C TYR A 131 0.80 1.73 7.61
N GLY A 132 0.36 0.57 8.08
CA GLY A 132 0.49 -0.70 7.39
C GLY A 132 -0.34 -0.83 6.12
N CYS A 133 -1.33 0.04 5.90
CA CYS A 133 -2.17 -0.03 4.71
C CYS A 133 -1.37 -0.01 3.41
N LEU A 134 -0.29 0.77 3.35
CA LEU A 134 0.62 0.81 2.22
C LEU A 134 1.93 1.53 2.55
N TYR A 135 3.05 0.93 2.16
CA TYR A 135 4.36 1.59 2.10
C TYR A 135 5.23 0.97 1.01
N ALA A 136 6.23 1.71 0.58
CA ALA A 136 7.23 1.27 -0.39
C ALA A 136 8.65 1.40 0.17
N LEU A 137 9.48 0.39 -0.05
CA LEU A 137 10.89 0.34 0.34
C LEU A 137 11.76 0.07 -0.90
N ARG A 138 12.99 0.58 -0.92
CA ARG A 138 14.01 0.07 -1.85
C ARG A 138 14.42 -1.34 -1.44
N GLY A 139 14.71 -2.20 -2.43
CA GLY A 139 15.13 -3.58 -2.17
C GLY A 139 16.34 -3.68 -1.25
N ARG A 140 17.32 -2.75 -1.38
CA ARG A 140 18.46 -2.66 -0.46
C ARG A 140 18.06 -2.41 1.00
N VAL A 141 17.00 -1.62 1.22
CA VAL A 141 16.48 -1.35 2.58
C VAL A 141 15.84 -2.60 3.14
N ALA A 142 14.91 -3.21 2.40
CA ALA A 142 14.23 -4.44 2.83
C ALA A 142 15.24 -5.56 3.16
N ARG A 143 16.26 -5.77 2.31
CA ARG A 143 17.34 -6.75 2.59
C ARG A 143 18.17 -6.39 3.82
N ARG A 144 18.42 -5.11 4.04
CA ARG A 144 19.12 -4.66 5.23
C ARG A 144 18.30 -4.97 6.48
N LEU A 145 17.01 -4.65 6.48
CA LEU A 145 16.11 -4.98 7.58
C LEU A 145 16.08 -6.47 7.85
N LEU A 146 15.89 -7.28 6.79
CA LEU A 146 15.86 -8.74 6.91
C LEU A 146 17.13 -9.31 7.56
N ARG A 147 18.29 -8.72 7.32
CA ARG A 147 19.58 -9.15 7.86
C ARG A 147 19.85 -8.61 9.27
N ASP A 148 19.54 -7.33 9.53
CA ASP A 148 20.06 -6.56 10.66
C ASP A 148 19.07 -6.43 11.84
N MET A 149 17.77 -6.78 11.64
CA MET A 149 16.79 -6.74 12.73
C MET A 149 17.05 -7.84 13.77
N ASP A 150 16.82 -7.49 15.02
CA ASP A 150 16.94 -8.43 16.16
C ASP A 150 15.66 -9.27 16.29
N TRP A 151 15.60 -10.36 15.53
CA TRP A 151 14.44 -11.25 15.47
C TRP A 151 14.20 -12.02 16.77
N GLU A 152 15.27 -12.30 17.53
CA GLU A 152 15.21 -13.10 18.77
C GLU A 152 14.59 -12.34 19.94
N ASN A 153 14.84 -11.01 20.01
CA ASN A 153 14.35 -10.16 21.08
C ASN A 153 13.11 -9.33 20.67
N MET A 154 12.55 -9.58 19.49
CA MET A 154 11.34 -8.89 19.05
C MET A 154 10.12 -9.38 19.80
N ASP A 155 9.22 -8.46 20.20
CA ASP A 155 7.93 -8.81 20.81
C ASP A 155 7.11 -9.70 19.85
N ALA A 156 6.58 -10.79 20.39
CA ALA A 156 5.74 -11.74 19.65
C ALA A 156 4.46 -11.09 19.06
N LEU A 157 4.03 -9.97 19.60
CA LEU A 157 2.86 -9.20 19.12
C LEU A 157 3.25 -7.88 18.43
N ALA A 158 4.55 -7.68 18.15
CA ALA A 158 5.02 -6.48 17.46
C ALA A 158 4.26 -6.29 16.13
N PRO A 159 3.59 -5.15 15.92
CA PRO A 159 2.90 -4.87 14.68
C PRO A 159 3.93 -4.60 13.57
N GLU A 160 3.65 -5.11 12.39
CA GLU A 160 4.55 -5.07 11.24
C GLU A 160 4.93 -3.65 10.83
N ASP A 161 3.93 -2.80 10.68
CA ASP A 161 4.09 -1.43 10.20
C ASP A 161 4.96 -0.56 11.13
N TRP A 162 4.73 -0.64 12.42
CA TRP A 162 5.55 0.02 13.43
C TRP A 162 6.98 -0.48 13.42
N THR A 163 7.12 -1.78 13.39
CA THR A 163 8.43 -2.45 13.46
C THR A 163 9.27 -2.14 12.24
N ILE A 164 8.72 -2.30 11.05
CA ILE A 164 9.42 -2.00 9.79
C ILE A 164 9.66 -0.51 9.65
N GLY A 165 8.66 0.32 9.96
CA GLY A 165 8.79 1.78 9.86
C GLY A 165 9.94 2.31 10.72
N ARG A 166 10.00 1.94 12.00
CA ARG A 166 11.07 2.35 12.92
C ARG A 166 12.44 1.82 12.48
N ALA A 167 12.54 0.54 12.14
CA ALA A 167 13.78 -0.07 11.71
C ALA A 167 14.29 0.54 10.40
N ALA A 168 13.41 0.82 9.44
CA ALA A 168 13.77 1.48 8.19
C ALA A 168 14.31 2.89 8.46
N LEU A 169 13.58 3.72 9.21
CA LEU A 169 13.99 5.08 9.53
C LEU A 169 15.28 5.15 10.36
N ALA A 170 15.56 4.14 11.17
CA ALA A 170 16.83 4.02 11.89
C ALA A 170 17.99 3.59 10.97
N SER A 171 17.71 2.97 9.83
CA SER A 171 18.73 2.42 8.93
C SER A 171 19.32 3.42 7.94
N PHE A 172 18.70 4.59 7.75
CA PHE A 172 19.15 5.67 6.85
C PHE A 172 18.72 7.05 7.37
N PRO A 173 19.36 8.16 6.93
CA PRO A 173 18.96 9.51 7.31
C PRO A 173 17.48 9.79 6.96
N ALA A 174 16.72 10.40 7.86
CA ALA A 174 15.29 10.69 7.69
C ALA A 174 15.00 11.49 6.40
N ALA A 175 15.94 12.33 5.94
CA ALA A 175 15.82 13.07 4.67
C ALA A 175 15.72 12.16 3.43
N LEU A 176 16.04 10.86 3.55
CA LEU A 176 15.91 9.89 2.47
C LEU A 176 14.56 9.12 2.50
N ALA A 177 13.69 9.45 3.44
CA ALA A 177 12.31 8.98 3.47
C ALA A 177 11.36 10.09 3.01
N ARG A 178 10.25 9.69 2.43
CA ARG A 178 9.06 10.52 2.28
C ARG A 178 7.91 9.90 3.04
N ILE A 179 7.35 10.64 3.98
CA ILE A 179 6.21 10.21 4.78
C ILE A 179 5.17 11.32 4.72
N ASP A 180 4.00 10.98 4.23
CA ASP A 180 2.87 11.91 4.10
C ASP A 180 1.76 11.50 5.08
N GLU A 181 1.16 12.48 5.77
CA GLU A 181 0.01 12.21 6.63
C GLU A 181 -1.23 11.91 5.78
N PRO A 182 -2.05 10.90 6.13
CA PRO A 182 -3.25 10.60 5.39
C PRO A 182 -4.32 11.65 5.63
N TRP A 183 -5.07 11.96 4.58
CA TRP A 183 -6.26 12.77 4.72
C TRP A 183 -7.36 12.01 5.48
N SER A 184 -8.03 12.69 6.39
CA SER A 184 -9.23 12.21 7.06
C SER A 184 -10.18 13.36 7.34
N GLN A 185 -11.43 13.06 7.75
CA GLN A 185 -12.35 14.12 8.17
C GLN A 185 -11.86 14.90 9.40
N ARG A 186 -11.01 14.27 10.22
CA ARG A 186 -10.43 14.88 11.43
C ARG A 186 -9.13 15.62 11.14
N THR A 187 -8.46 15.24 10.06
CA THR A 187 -7.19 15.81 9.59
C THR A 187 -7.31 16.11 8.10
N PRO A 188 -7.95 17.22 7.71
CA PRO A 188 -8.29 17.51 6.31
C PRO A 188 -7.12 18.06 5.48
N TRP A 189 -5.90 18.09 5.98
CA TRP A 189 -4.74 18.45 5.19
C TRP A 189 -4.42 17.39 4.17
N SER A 190 -4.05 17.87 3.02
CA SER A 190 -3.89 17.07 1.83
C SER A 190 -2.80 16.02 1.97
N SER A 191 -3.16 14.80 1.66
CA SER A 191 -2.24 13.70 1.46
C SER A 191 -2.64 12.94 0.18
N TRP A 192 -1.71 12.20 -0.39
CA TRP A 192 -1.98 11.26 -1.47
C TRP A 192 -2.79 10.04 -1.00
N THR A 193 -2.91 9.83 0.33
CA THR A 193 -3.63 8.73 0.95
C THR A 193 -4.86 9.24 1.70
N ALA A 194 -6.00 8.61 1.49
CA ALA A 194 -7.25 8.85 2.24
C ALA A 194 -7.64 7.63 3.07
N TRP A 195 -8.21 7.89 4.23
CA TRP A 195 -8.88 6.88 5.04
C TRP A 195 -10.38 6.91 4.76
N CYS A 196 -10.90 5.79 4.28
CA CYS A 196 -12.32 5.59 4.02
C CYS A 196 -12.82 4.40 4.85
N TRP A 197 -13.10 4.63 6.09
CA TRP A 197 -13.28 3.62 7.12
C TRP A 197 -14.28 2.49 6.80
N TYR A 198 -15.39 2.70 6.12
CA TYR A 198 -16.38 1.67 5.79
C TYR A 198 -17.19 2.02 4.57
N SER A 199 -17.46 3.31 4.43
CA SER A 199 -18.19 3.86 3.33
C SER A 199 -17.49 5.12 2.88
N LEU A 200 -17.68 5.45 1.62
CA LEU A 200 -17.21 6.73 1.10
C LEU A 200 -18.06 7.85 1.71
N THR A 201 -17.38 8.84 2.27
CA THR A 201 -18.04 10.06 2.80
C THR A 201 -18.35 11.07 1.69
N ALA A 202 -17.79 10.85 0.50
CA ALA A 202 -18.07 11.57 -0.72
C ALA A 202 -18.27 10.56 -1.87
N SER A 203 -18.54 11.03 -3.09
CA SER A 203 -18.68 10.13 -4.23
C SER A 203 -17.36 9.40 -4.54
N PRO A 204 -17.40 8.16 -5.09
CA PRO A 204 -16.21 7.44 -5.52
C PRO A 204 -15.34 8.25 -6.47
N GLU A 205 -15.95 9.03 -7.38
CA GLU A 205 -15.26 9.88 -8.35
C GLU A 205 -14.40 10.93 -7.65
N ARG A 206 -14.91 11.55 -6.58
CA ARG A 206 -14.16 12.55 -5.82
C ARG A 206 -12.94 11.95 -5.13
N TYR A 207 -13.06 10.74 -4.56
CA TYR A 207 -11.90 10.05 -3.99
C TYR A 207 -10.92 9.61 -5.08
N ALA A 208 -11.41 9.02 -6.16
CA ALA A 208 -10.58 8.54 -7.24
C ALA A 208 -9.84 9.65 -7.99
N SER A 209 -10.40 10.86 -8.07
CA SER A 209 -9.74 12.01 -8.68
C SER A 209 -8.70 12.68 -7.77
N ARG A 210 -8.85 12.55 -6.45
CA ARG A 210 -8.02 13.28 -5.48
C ARG A 210 -6.89 12.45 -4.91
N PHE A 211 -7.11 11.15 -4.68
CA PHE A 211 -6.19 10.31 -3.94
C PHE A 211 -5.61 9.20 -4.81
N ALA A 212 -4.32 8.97 -4.67
CA ALA A 212 -3.64 7.83 -5.28
C ALA A 212 -3.91 6.51 -4.52
N VAL A 213 -4.20 6.61 -3.22
CA VAL A 213 -4.44 5.45 -2.35
C VAL A 213 -5.62 5.73 -1.43
N VAL A 214 -6.56 4.78 -1.35
CA VAL A 214 -7.69 4.84 -0.43
C VAL A 214 -7.77 3.53 0.34
N THR A 215 -7.63 3.58 1.66
CA THR A 215 -7.79 2.40 2.51
C THR A 215 -9.18 2.35 3.15
N THR A 216 -9.77 1.17 3.21
CA THR A 216 -11.05 0.92 3.90
C THR A 216 -10.85 0.15 5.22
N GLY A 217 -9.60 -0.20 5.54
CA GLY A 217 -9.25 -0.89 6.78
C GLY A 217 -9.36 0.00 8.01
N ASN A 218 -10.01 -0.51 9.04
CA ASN A 218 -9.92 0.07 10.38
C ASN A 218 -9.91 -1.04 11.42
N PRO A 219 -8.76 -1.29 12.06
CA PRO A 219 -8.65 -2.34 13.07
C PRO A 219 -9.55 -2.14 14.29
N ARG A 220 -10.07 -0.93 14.50
CA ARG A 220 -10.95 -0.65 15.66
C ARG A 220 -12.43 -0.94 15.39
N LEU A 221 -12.79 -1.20 14.15
CA LEU A 221 -14.19 -1.22 13.74
C LEU A 221 -14.47 -2.37 12.76
N ASP A 222 -13.90 -3.53 12.97
CA ASP A 222 -14.09 -4.77 12.17
C ASP A 222 -15.57 -5.27 12.17
N THR A 223 -16.51 -4.32 12.24
CA THR A 223 -17.95 -4.60 12.25
C THR A 223 -18.56 -4.68 10.87
N GLN A 224 -17.83 -4.23 9.83
CA GLN A 224 -18.33 -4.26 8.46
C GLN A 224 -17.93 -5.55 7.75
N PRO A 225 -18.84 -6.20 7.04
CA PRO A 225 -18.52 -7.38 6.26
C PRO A 225 -17.42 -7.11 5.22
N ALA A 226 -16.53 -8.07 4.98
CA ALA A 226 -15.51 -8.00 3.93
C ALA A 226 -16.10 -7.68 2.55
N SER A 227 -17.31 -8.17 2.27
CA SER A 227 -18.05 -7.87 1.04
C SER A 227 -18.36 -6.37 0.86
N GLU A 228 -18.69 -5.64 1.94
CA GLU A 228 -18.96 -4.21 1.85
C GLU A 228 -17.65 -3.44 1.63
N ARG A 229 -16.57 -3.81 2.30
CA ARG A 229 -15.25 -3.21 2.08
C ARG A 229 -14.75 -3.46 0.65
N ALA A 230 -14.94 -4.68 0.13
CA ALA A 230 -14.63 -5.00 -1.26
C ALA A 230 -15.48 -4.18 -2.24
N ARG A 231 -16.78 -4.03 -1.97
CA ARG A 231 -17.68 -3.22 -2.78
C ARG A 231 -17.20 -1.77 -2.91
N VAL A 232 -16.77 -1.16 -1.80
CA VAL A 232 -16.24 0.22 -1.83
C VAL A 232 -15.02 0.31 -2.75
N ARG A 233 -14.10 -0.66 -2.71
CA ARG A 233 -12.91 -0.66 -3.58
C ARG A 233 -13.26 -0.86 -5.05
N HIS A 234 -14.23 -1.72 -5.35
CA HIS A 234 -14.71 -1.86 -6.73
C HIS A 234 -15.32 -0.55 -7.25
N LEU A 235 -16.10 0.17 -6.42
CA LEU A 235 -16.63 1.49 -6.80
C LEU A 235 -15.52 2.51 -7.06
N LEU A 236 -14.44 2.49 -6.27
CA LEU A 236 -13.27 3.36 -6.49
C LEU A 236 -12.54 3.00 -7.79
N ALA A 237 -12.35 1.71 -8.07
CA ALA A 237 -11.74 1.23 -9.30
C ALA A 237 -12.60 1.62 -10.52
N ASP A 238 -13.91 1.38 -10.47
CA ASP A 238 -14.85 1.77 -11.53
C ASP A 238 -14.83 3.28 -11.79
N ALA A 239 -14.78 4.07 -10.71
CA ALA A 239 -14.69 5.52 -10.84
C ALA A 239 -13.38 5.94 -11.51
N ARG A 240 -12.25 5.32 -11.13
CA ARG A 240 -10.94 5.63 -11.72
C ARG A 240 -10.86 5.22 -13.18
N GLU A 241 -11.36 4.03 -13.56
CA GLU A 241 -11.40 3.57 -14.94
C GLU A 241 -12.18 4.53 -15.86
N ARG A 242 -13.32 5.07 -15.37
CA ARG A 242 -14.09 6.06 -16.12
C ARG A 242 -13.36 7.40 -16.32
N MET A 243 -12.36 7.69 -15.50
CA MET A 243 -11.57 8.93 -15.61
C MET A 243 -10.37 8.77 -16.54
N ILE A 244 -9.95 7.52 -16.82
CA ILE A 244 -8.89 7.27 -17.79
C ILE A 244 -9.52 7.38 -19.17
N PRO A 245 -9.11 8.34 -20.03
CA PRO A 245 -9.60 8.40 -21.40
C PRO A 245 -9.31 7.08 -22.12
N GLU A 246 -10.27 6.57 -22.89
CA GLU A 246 -10.10 5.33 -23.67
C GLU A 246 -8.92 5.40 -24.67
N ASP A 247 -8.39 6.60 -24.89
CA ASP A 247 -7.40 6.91 -25.92
C ASP A 247 -6.18 7.65 -25.33
N VAL A 248 -5.53 7.09 -24.32
CA VAL A 248 -4.15 7.48 -24.01
C VAL A 248 -3.23 6.57 -24.82
N SER A 249 -3.05 6.93 -26.09
CA SER A 249 -1.91 6.44 -26.87
C SER A 249 -0.63 6.74 -26.07
N LYS A 250 0.28 5.76 -26.04
CA LYS A 250 1.49 5.69 -25.20
C LYS A 250 2.55 6.79 -25.49
N GLU A 251 2.19 7.95 -26.03
CA GLU A 251 3.14 8.91 -26.57
C GLU A 251 3.24 10.25 -25.83
N ASP A 252 2.40 10.54 -24.83
CA ASP A 252 2.51 11.79 -24.06
C ASP A 252 2.83 11.53 -22.58
N ASP A 253 4.04 11.03 -22.33
CA ASP A 253 4.66 10.98 -21.01
C ASP A 253 5.31 12.34 -20.67
N GLU A 254 4.55 13.44 -20.79
CA GLU A 254 4.97 14.69 -20.17
C GLU A 254 4.81 14.52 -18.64
N ALA A 255 5.95 14.60 -17.97
CA ALA A 255 6.09 14.47 -16.54
C ALA A 255 5.14 15.41 -15.80
N VAL A 256 4.06 14.89 -15.24
CA VAL A 256 3.21 15.64 -14.31
C VAL A 256 4.11 16.10 -13.16
N ASP A 257 4.32 17.40 -13.03
CA ASP A 257 5.04 17.97 -11.91
C ASP A 257 4.19 17.81 -10.64
N TRP A 258 4.56 16.82 -9.84
CA TRP A 258 3.91 16.53 -8.57
C TRP A 258 4.03 17.67 -7.56
N GLY A 259 4.98 18.61 -7.77
CA GLY A 259 5.08 19.86 -7.03
C GLY A 259 3.85 20.73 -7.23
N ASP A 260 3.35 20.83 -8.46
CA ASP A 260 2.16 21.60 -8.78
C ASP A 260 0.88 20.92 -8.28
N LEU A 261 0.78 19.59 -8.32
CA LEU A 261 -0.36 18.87 -7.76
C LEU A 261 -0.43 19.01 -6.23
N LEU A 262 0.71 18.94 -5.55
CA LEU A 262 0.83 19.20 -4.11
C LEU A 262 0.58 20.67 -3.76
N ALA A 263 0.95 21.62 -4.64
CA ALA A 263 0.65 23.03 -4.46
C ALA A 263 -0.84 23.33 -4.66
N ALA A 264 -1.49 22.72 -5.65
CA ALA A 264 -2.94 22.82 -5.86
C ALA A 264 -3.72 22.24 -4.68
N CYS A 265 -3.27 21.10 -4.11
CA CYS A 265 -3.86 20.54 -2.90
C CYS A 265 -3.69 21.45 -1.66
N LYS A 266 -2.62 22.24 -1.59
CA LYS A 266 -2.40 23.23 -0.50
C LYS A 266 -3.25 24.50 -0.70
N GLY A 267 -3.57 24.87 -1.94
CA GLY A 267 -4.41 26.03 -2.29
C GLY A 267 -5.87 25.87 -1.85
N ASP A 268 -6.43 24.68 -1.96
CA ASP A 268 -7.82 24.40 -1.56
C ASP A 268 -8.06 24.41 -0.05
N ALA A 269 -7.01 24.22 0.77
CA ALA A 269 -7.12 24.28 2.22
C ALA A 269 -7.36 25.71 2.74
N THR A 270 -7.02 26.75 1.98
CA THR A 270 -7.26 28.15 2.32
C THR A 270 -8.64 28.68 1.91
N ALA A 271 -9.38 27.94 1.10
CA ALA A 271 -10.73 28.34 0.64
C ALA A 271 -11.87 27.83 1.54
N LEU A 272 -11.53 27.14 2.65
CA LEU A 272 -12.50 26.56 3.60
C LEU A 272 -12.31 27.12 5.04
N GLN A 273 -11.75 28.32 5.19
CA GLN A 273 -11.80 29.07 6.44
C GLN A 273 -12.94 30.07 6.45
#